data_fe86ea168897ebb6a3535f0cedf1096f
#
_entry.id   fe86ea168897ebb6a3535f0cedf1096f
#
_cell.length_a   1.000
_cell.length_b   1.000
_cell.length_c   1.000
_cell.angle_alpha   90.00
_cell.angle_beta   90.00
_cell.angle_gamma   90.00
#
_symmetry.space_group_name_H-M   'P 1'
#
loop_
_entity.id
_entity.type
_entity.pdbx_description
1 polymer ?
#
loop_
_entity_poly.entity_id
_entity_poly.type
_entity_poly.pdbx_seq_one_letter_code
_entity_poly.pdbx_strand_id
1 'polypeptide(L)'
;MKAATGIGIAVACAGLLLGATMEGTPLGSLFNVPAMIIIFGGLAGASMASVGMDGMKLVPTLYKKVMNAEAPELRRQVDDLVGYADRARRDGLLALEEELDEVSDAYTRKGLQLVVDGTPPELVREILEAEVHGMRSRHKAGAKVFEVAGGFAPTMGVLGTVMGLISALQKLDQPETLGPAISGAFIATLLGVGAANVVLLPVAQRLKQLSDAEVQSRVLVLEGILAIQSGDNPRVIEEKLISFVPPDQRGDDEDEAADAGPQLRAVEDDEAIAA
;
A
#
# COMPACT_ATOMS: atom_id res chain seq x y z
N MET A 1 -11.93 -5.29 -1.34
CA MET A 1 -10.52 -5.42 -1.81
C MET A 1 -9.58 -6.18 -0.84
N LYS A 2 -10.12 -6.80 0.23
CA LYS A 2 -9.35 -7.46 1.32
C LYS A 2 -8.41 -8.60 0.88
N ALA A 3 -8.73 -9.30 -0.21
CA ALA A 3 -7.99 -10.51 -0.64
C ALA A 3 -7.19 -10.36 -1.95
N ALA A 4 -7.18 -9.19 -2.58
CA ALA A 4 -6.62 -9.03 -3.92
C ALA A 4 -5.14 -9.43 -4.02
N THR A 5 -4.32 -9.08 -3.04
CA THR A 5 -2.89 -9.44 -3.02
C THR A 5 -2.71 -10.96 -2.85
N GLY A 6 -3.47 -11.56 -1.92
CA GLY A 6 -3.42 -13.02 -1.71
C GLY A 6 -3.90 -13.79 -2.94
N ILE A 7 -5.02 -13.36 -3.54
CA ILE A 7 -5.56 -13.96 -4.78
C ILE A 7 -4.55 -13.79 -5.92
N GLY A 8 -3.98 -12.59 -6.09
CA GLY A 8 -2.99 -12.33 -7.14
C GLY A 8 -1.75 -13.22 -7.02
N ILE A 9 -1.21 -13.37 -5.81
CA ILE A 9 -0.08 -14.27 -5.55
C ILE A 9 -0.48 -15.73 -5.84
N ALA A 10 -1.66 -16.15 -5.41
CA ALA A 10 -2.15 -17.51 -5.65
C ALA A 10 -2.33 -17.80 -7.15
N VAL A 11 -2.90 -16.86 -7.91
CA VAL A 11 -3.06 -16.98 -9.38
C VAL A 11 -1.70 -17.06 -10.07
N ALA A 12 -0.74 -16.20 -9.67
CA ALA A 12 0.60 -16.23 -10.24
C ALA A 12 1.33 -17.56 -9.94
N CYS A 13 1.25 -18.06 -8.71
CA CYS A 13 1.79 -19.36 -8.34
C CYS A 13 1.12 -20.50 -9.14
N ALA A 14 -0.21 -20.50 -9.24
CA ALA A 14 -0.96 -21.49 -10.00
C ALA A 14 -0.57 -21.47 -11.48
N GLY A 15 -0.43 -20.29 -12.08
CA GLY A 15 0.01 -20.15 -13.48
C GLY A 15 1.40 -20.73 -13.72
N LEU A 16 2.35 -20.45 -12.83
CA LEU A 16 3.72 -21.00 -12.92
C LEU A 16 3.72 -22.54 -12.78
N LEU A 17 2.96 -23.07 -11.80
CA LEU A 17 2.89 -24.51 -11.59
C LEU A 17 2.17 -25.25 -12.74
N LEU A 18 1.09 -24.67 -13.26
CA LEU A 18 0.38 -25.22 -14.43
C LEU A 18 1.27 -25.19 -15.66
N GLY A 19 1.97 -24.09 -15.93
CA GLY A 19 2.92 -24.00 -17.04
C GLY A 19 4.01 -25.06 -16.94
N ALA A 20 4.63 -25.22 -15.76
CA ALA A 20 5.65 -26.23 -15.52
C ALA A 20 5.12 -27.66 -15.78
N THR A 21 3.91 -27.97 -15.34
CA THR A 21 3.31 -29.30 -15.57
C THR A 21 2.98 -29.55 -17.04
N MET A 22 2.52 -28.52 -17.77
CA MET A 22 2.25 -28.64 -19.22
C MET A 22 3.52 -28.85 -20.04
N GLU A 23 4.66 -28.33 -19.60
CA GLU A 23 5.97 -28.60 -20.17
C GLU A 23 6.56 -29.95 -19.75
N GLY A 24 5.83 -30.72 -18.94
CA GLY A 24 6.27 -32.05 -18.50
C GLY A 24 7.29 -32.01 -17.37
N THR A 25 7.49 -30.86 -16.71
CA THR A 25 8.39 -30.72 -15.55
C THR A 25 7.74 -31.36 -14.32
N PRO A 26 8.35 -32.37 -13.69
CA PRO A 26 7.81 -32.95 -12.48
C PRO A 26 7.83 -31.93 -11.34
N LEU A 27 6.70 -31.69 -10.68
CA LEU A 27 6.61 -30.71 -9.56
C LEU A 27 7.61 -31.02 -8.44
N GLY A 28 7.94 -32.30 -8.22
CA GLY A 28 8.94 -32.74 -7.24
C GLY A 28 10.34 -32.22 -7.53
N SER A 29 10.68 -31.99 -8.81
CA SER A 29 12.00 -31.44 -9.19
C SER A 29 12.19 -29.98 -8.76
N LEU A 30 11.09 -29.24 -8.56
CA LEU A 30 11.14 -27.86 -8.07
C LEU A 30 11.62 -27.79 -6.61
N PHE A 31 11.53 -28.90 -5.84
CA PHE A 31 12.03 -28.99 -4.47
C PHE A 31 13.52 -29.39 -4.46
N ASN A 32 14.38 -28.44 -4.86
CA ASN A 32 15.83 -28.64 -4.82
C ASN A 32 16.37 -28.04 -3.51
N VAL A 33 16.66 -28.91 -2.52
CA VAL A 33 17.10 -28.49 -1.18
C VAL A 33 18.38 -27.62 -1.21
N PRO A 34 19.47 -27.98 -1.92
CA PRO A 34 20.63 -27.12 -2.05
C PRO A 34 20.30 -25.72 -2.60
N ALA A 35 19.50 -25.63 -3.66
CA ALA A 35 19.07 -24.36 -4.24
C ALA A 35 18.25 -23.52 -3.22
N MET A 36 17.33 -24.15 -2.51
CA MET A 36 16.52 -23.48 -1.50
C MET A 36 17.38 -22.91 -0.36
N ILE A 37 18.39 -23.64 0.12
CA ILE A 37 19.31 -23.16 1.16
C ILE A 37 20.10 -21.94 0.67
N ILE A 38 20.64 -21.99 -0.56
CA ILE A 38 21.41 -20.87 -1.13
C ILE A 38 20.51 -19.64 -1.28
N ILE A 39 19.33 -19.81 -1.85
CA ILE A 39 18.42 -18.70 -2.12
C ILE A 39 17.85 -18.13 -0.82
N PHE A 40 17.15 -18.93 -0.04
CA PHE A 40 16.44 -18.40 1.14
C PHE A 40 17.40 -18.10 2.29
N GLY A 41 18.47 -18.89 2.49
CA GLY A 41 19.52 -18.61 3.46
C GLY A 41 20.32 -17.37 3.08
N GLY A 42 20.77 -17.29 1.83
CA GLY A 42 21.48 -16.12 1.30
C GLY A 42 20.60 -14.87 1.32
N LEU A 43 19.35 -14.99 0.92
CA LEU A 43 18.37 -13.90 0.96
C LEU A 43 18.15 -13.38 2.38
N ALA A 44 17.91 -14.28 3.33
CA ALA A 44 17.72 -13.90 4.73
C ALA A 44 18.97 -13.22 5.31
N GLY A 45 20.14 -13.77 5.05
CA GLY A 45 21.42 -13.19 5.51
C GLY A 45 21.70 -11.82 4.90
N ALA A 46 21.58 -11.67 3.57
CA ALA A 46 21.81 -10.41 2.88
C ALA A 46 20.79 -9.33 3.27
N SER A 47 19.50 -9.72 3.40
CA SER A 47 18.46 -8.81 3.85
C SER A 47 18.70 -8.36 5.29
N MET A 48 19.04 -9.28 6.19
CA MET A 48 19.36 -8.96 7.59
C MET A 48 20.56 -8.03 7.70
N ALA A 49 21.61 -8.24 6.91
CA ALA A 49 22.76 -7.36 6.87
C ALA A 49 22.41 -5.94 6.38
N SER A 50 21.41 -5.81 5.49
CA SER A 50 20.99 -4.53 4.90
C SER A 50 20.01 -3.73 5.75
N VAL A 51 19.02 -4.40 6.38
CA VAL A 51 17.92 -3.72 7.12
C VAL A 51 18.00 -3.93 8.62
N GLY A 52 18.97 -4.69 9.09
CA GLY A 52 19.14 -5.04 10.50
C GLY A 52 18.14 -6.09 11.00
N MET A 53 18.39 -6.57 12.22
CA MET A 53 17.54 -7.58 12.87
C MET A 53 16.14 -7.06 13.14
N ASP A 54 15.99 -5.79 13.51
CA ASP A 54 14.69 -5.21 13.86
C ASP A 54 13.78 -5.09 12.64
N GLY A 55 14.33 -4.77 11.46
CA GLY A 55 13.59 -4.83 10.21
C GLY A 55 13.07 -6.24 9.91
N MET A 56 13.89 -7.27 10.12
CA MET A 56 13.50 -8.66 9.86
C MET A 56 12.38 -9.14 10.80
N LYS A 57 12.36 -8.70 12.06
CA LYS A 57 11.29 -9.05 13.02
C LYS A 57 9.91 -8.53 12.59
N LEU A 58 9.86 -7.47 11.77
CA LEU A 58 8.60 -6.89 11.29
C LEU A 58 7.98 -7.70 10.14
N VAL A 59 8.75 -8.55 9.44
CA VAL A 59 8.30 -9.27 8.24
C VAL A 59 6.99 -10.04 8.45
N PRO A 60 6.82 -10.88 9.49
CA PRO A 60 5.56 -11.62 9.67
C PRO A 60 4.36 -10.72 9.90
N THR A 61 4.54 -9.65 10.69
CA THR A 61 3.48 -8.69 11.01
C THR A 61 3.07 -7.89 9.78
N LEU A 62 4.03 -7.42 9.00
CA LEU A 62 3.79 -6.67 7.78
C LEU A 62 3.12 -7.54 6.71
N TYR A 63 3.56 -8.78 6.55
CA TYR A 63 2.93 -9.73 5.64
C TYR A 63 1.46 -9.97 6.00
N LYS A 64 1.17 -10.19 7.30
CA LYS A 64 -0.20 -10.32 7.80
C LYS A 64 -1.02 -9.03 7.56
N LYS A 65 -0.41 -7.85 7.75
CA LYS A 65 -1.06 -6.56 7.46
C LYS A 65 -1.46 -6.47 5.99
N VAL A 66 -0.59 -6.82 5.05
CA VAL A 66 -0.89 -6.80 3.61
C VAL A 66 -2.04 -7.72 3.23
N MET A 67 -2.12 -8.90 3.84
CA MET A 67 -3.19 -9.87 3.54
C MET A 67 -4.57 -9.42 4.05
N ASN A 68 -4.64 -8.67 5.15
CA ASN A 68 -5.88 -8.30 5.85
C ASN A 68 -6.22 -6.81 5.80
N ALA A 69 -5.38 -5.97 5.18
CA ALA A 69 -5.59 -4.52 5.21
C ALA A 69 -6.78 -4.08 4.38
N GLU A 70 -7.56 -3.19 4.97
CA GLU A 70 -8.63 -2.43 4.32
C GLU A 70 -8.13 -1.02 4.03
N ALA A 71 -8.61 -0.44 2.94
CA ALA A 71 -8.39 0.98 2.68
C ALA A 71 -9.25 1.81 3.64
N PRO A 72 -8.79 2.99 4.05
CA PRO A 72 -9.60 3.91 4.85
C PRO A 72 -10.90 4.28 4.12
N GLU A 73 -12.00 4.37 4.84
CA GLU A 73 -13.29 4.84 4.32
C GLU A 73 -13.32 6.37 4.38
N LEU A 74 -12.80 7.03 3.33
CA LEU A 74 -12.63 8.48 3.32
C LEU A 74 -13.98 9.21 3.40
N ARG A 75 -15.03 8.73 2.72
CA ARG A 75 -16.38 9.36 2.78
C ARG A 75 -16.89 9.42 4.21
N ARG A 76 -16.81 8.31 4.95
CA ARG A 76 -17.22 8.28 6.35
C ARG A 76 -16.45 9.28 7.22
N GLN A 77 -15.13 9.43 6.96
CA GLN A 77 -14.33 10.41 7.68
C GLN A 77 -14.76 11.85 7.39
N VAL A 78 -15.19 12.14 6.16
CA VAL A 78 -15.79 13.43 5.80
C VAL A 78 -17.07 13.65 6.58
N ASP A 79 -17.99 12.67 6.60
CA ASP A 79 -19.26 12.76 7.30
C ASP A 79 -19.05 12.98 8.81
N ASP A 80 -18.12 12.25 9.43
CA ASP A 80 -17.77 12.41 10.85
C ASP A 80 -17.24 13.84 11.13
N LEU A 81 -16.33 14.36 10.29
CA LEU A 81 -15.76 15.71 10.44
C LEU A 81 -16.79 16.81 10.23
N VAL A 82 -17.71 16.64 9.28
CA VAL A 82 -18.83 17.57 9.06
C VAL A 82 -19.75 17.58 10.28
N GLY A 83 -20.01 16.42 10.89
CA GLY A 83 -20.76 16.31 12.14
C GLY A 83 -20.11 17.08 13.30
N TYR A 84 -18.79 16.93 13.48
CA TYR A 84 -18.05 17.69 14.48
C TYR A 84 -18.06 19.20 14.21
N ALA A 85 -17.95 19.60 12.94
CA ALA A 85 -18.03 21.00 12.53
C ALA A 85 -19.40 21.62 12.87
N ASP A 86 -20.47 20.90 12.58
CA ASP A 86 -21.84 21.35 12.86
C ASP A 86 -22.08 21.52 14.37
N ARG A 87 -21.58 20.59 15.20
CA ARG A 87 -21.65 20.67 16.65
C ARG A 87 -20.80 21.83 17.20
N ALA A 88 -19.56 21.94 16.74
CA ALA A 88 -18.66 23.03 17.15
C ALA A 88 -19.26 24.41 16.82
N ARG A 89 -19.97 24.54 15.70
CA ARG A 89 -20.62 25.77 15.26
C ARG A 89 -21.85 26.13 16.10
N ARG A 90 -22.64 25.15 16.52
CA ARG A 90 -23.85 25.37 17.32
C ARG A 90 -23.56 25.60 18.79
N ASP A 91 -22.72 24.76 19.35
CA ASP A 91 -22.52 24.65 20.80
C ASP A 91 -21.14 25.13 21.27
N GLY A 92 -20.28 25.53 20.31
CA GLY A 92 -18.91 25.95 20.55
C GLY A 92 -17.90 24.80 20.56
N LEU A 93 -16.60 25.14 20.42
CA LEU A 93 -15.52 24.12 20.32
C LEU A 93 -15.41 23.23 21.56
N LEU A 94 -15.76 23.76 22.76
CA LEU A 94 -15.74 23.00 24.00
C LEU A 94 -16.76 21.86 24.02
N ALA A 95 -17.85 21.95 23.25
CA ALA A 95 -18.82 20.87 23.16
C ALA A 95 -18.28 19.60 22.49
N LEU A 96 -17.16 19.70 21.76
CA LEU A 96 -16.47 18.54 21.19
C LEU A 96 -15.78 17.68 22.26
N GLU A 97 -15.52 18.19 23.46
CA GLU A 97 -14.91 17.43 24.55
C GLU A 97 -15.74 16.19 24.92
N GLU A 98 -17.05 16.31 24.89
CA GLU A 98 -17.97 15.19 25.19
C GLU A 98 -17.91 14.09 24.12
N GLU A 99 -17.56 14.43 22.86
CA GLU A 99 -17.48 13.47 21.76
C GLU A 99 -16.14 12.77 21.67
N LEU A 100 -15.08 13.31 22.32
CA LEU A 100 -13.73 12.74 22.23
C LEU A 100 -13.68 11.26 22.64
N ASP A 101 -14.49 10.86 23.62
CA ASP A 101 -14.54 9.47 24.09
C ASP A 101 -15.16 8.52 23.05
N GLU A 102 -16.03 9.04 22.18
CA GLU A 102 -16.68 8.25 21.11
C GLU A 102 -15.83 8.16 19.83
N VAL A 103 -14.85 9.08 19.65
CA VAL A 103 -13.95 9.09 18.49
C VAL A 103 -13.05 7.87 18.52
N SER A 104 -13.28 6.92 17.59
CA SER A 104 -12.53 5.67 17.52
C SER A 104 -11.09 5.86 17.01
N ASP A 105 -10.88 6.81 16.08
CA ASP A 105 -9.57 7.08 15.50
C ASP A 105 -8.72 7.97 16.41
N ALA A 106 -7.58 7.43 16.84
CA ALA A 106 -6.68 8.11 17.78
C ALA A 106 -6.09 9.42 17.23
N TYR A 107 -5.87 9.51 15.91
CA TYR A 107 -5.33 10.71 15.28
C TYR A 107 -6.37 11.83 15.26
N THR A 108 -7.61 11.52 14.85
CA THR A 108 -8.75 12.45 14.86
C THR A 108 -9.01 12.93 16.28
N ARG A 109 -9.08 12.01 17.26
CA ARG A 109 -9.25 12.35 18.68
C ARG A 109 -8.20 13.33 19.17
N LYS A 110 -6.91 13.07 18.88
CA LYS A 110 -5.81 13.94 19.27
C LYS A 110 -5.93 15.32 18.63
N GLY A 111 -6.29 15.40 17.36
CA GLY A 111 -6.47 16.69 16.69
C GLY A 111 -7.63 17.50 17.27
N LEU A 112 -8.78 16.89 17.51
CA LEU A 112 -9.92 17.53 18.16
C LEU A 112 -9.57 17.96 19.60
N GLN A 113 -8.84 17.15 20.36
CA GLN A 113 -8.37 17.52 21.71
C GLN A 113 -7.51 18.79 21.68
N LEU A 114 -6.56 18.89 20.74
CA LEU A 114 -5.73 20.10 20.59
C LEU A 114 -6.59 21.35 20.33
N VAL A 115 -7.67 21.21 19.55
CA VAL A 115 -8.61 22.32 19.27
C VAL A 115 -9.39 22.71 20.52
N VAL A 116 -9.92 21.72 21.25
CA VAL A 116 -10.65 21.96 22.53
C VAL A 116 -9.75 22.62 23.56
N ASP A 117 -8.48 22.22 23.63
CA ASP A 117 -7.46 22.81 24.53
C ASP A 117 -7.04 24.24 24.11
N GLY A 118 -7.57 24.79 23.01
CA GLY A 118 -7.28 26.13 22.53
C GLY A 118 -5.87 26.28 21.93
N THR A 119 -5.26 25.19 21.46
CA THR A 119 -3.94 25.23 20.80
C THR A 119 -4.01 26.09 19.54
N PRO A 120 -3.04 26.99 19.25
CA PRO A 120 -3.02 27.77 18.02
C PRO A 120 -3.04 26.90 16.76
N PRO A 121 -3.74 27.31 15.68
CA PRO A 121 -3.90 26.50 14.46
C PRO A 121 -2.56 26.09 13.81
N GLU A 122 -1.57 26.96 13.84
CA GLU A 122 -0.24 26.66 13.30
C GLU A 122 0.43 25.52 14.06
N LEU A 123 0.28 25.49 15.38
CA LEU A 123 0.84 24.45 16.23
C LEU A 123 0.06 23.13 16.12
N VAL A 124 -1.27 23.19 15.97
CA VAL A 124 -2.10 22.01 15.66
C VAL A 124 -1.62 21.36 14.35
N ARG A 125 -1.44 22.16 13.30
CA ARG A 125 -0.90 21.70 11.99
C ARG A 125 0.45 21.06 12.18
N GLU A 126 1.40 21.73 12.82
CA GLU A 126 2.76 21.24 13.02
C GLU A 126 2.80 19.88 13.75
N ILE A 127 2.03 19.76 14.83
CA ILE A 127 1.96 18.51 15.63
C ILE A 127 1.40 17.36 14.79
N LEU A 128 0.30 17.60 14.08
CA LEU A 128 -0.37 16.56 13.30
C LEU A 128 0.45 16.17 12.05
N GLU A 129 1.08 17.12 11.36
CA GLU A 129 2.00 16.84 10.24
C GLU A 129 3.23 16.05 10.69
N ALA A 130 3.81 16.38 11.85
CA ALA A 130 4.92 15.62 12.42
C ALA A 130 4.54 14.15 12.69
N GLU A 131 3.31 13.90 13.13
CA GLU A 131 2.79 12.54 13.35
C GLU A 131 2.64 11.77 12.02
N VAL A 132 2.07 12.42 10.99
CA VAL A 132 1.97 11.85 9.63
C VAL A 132 3.35 11.54 9.07
N HIS A 133 4.30 12.45 9.23
CA HIS A 133 5.68 12.25 8.76
C HIS A 133 6.34 11.05 9.46
N GLY A 134 6.21 10.96 10.78
CA GLY A 134 6.71 9.85 11.58
C GLY A 134 6.09 8.50 11.17
N MET A 135 4.77 8.48 10.95
CA MET A 135 4.04 7.31 10.45
C MET A 135 4.56 6.88 9.07
N ARG A 136 4.65 7.81 8.12
CA ARG A 136 5.14 7.56 6.76
C ARG A 136 6.57 7.01 6.77
N SER A 137 7.44 7.54 7.61
CA SER A 137 8.83 7.05 7.77
C SER A 137 8.87 5.60 8.25
N ARG A 138 8.06 5.24 9.26
CA ARG A 138 7.95 3.86 9.74
C ARG A 138 7.41 2.90 8.68
N HIS A 139 6.39 3.30 7.92
CA HIS A 139 5.83 2.49 6.83
C HIS A 139 6.84 2.29 5.71
N LYS A 140 7.58 3.34 5.33
CA LYS A 140 8.65 3.26 4.33
C LYS A 140 9.75 2.28 4.77
N ALA A 141 10.16 2.33 6.03
CA ALA A 141 11.15 1.39 6.57
C ALA A 141 10.64 -0.06 6.51
N GLY A 142 9.35 -0.29 6.81
CA GLY A 142 8.73 -1.62 6.69
C GLY A 142 8.67 -2.15 5.26
N ALA A 143 8.24 -1.33 4.29
CA ALA A 143 8.20 -1.71 2.88
C ALA A 143 9.60 -1.98 2.31
N LYS A 144 10.61 -1.22 2.79
CA LYS A 144 12.01 -1.36 2.37
C LYS A 144 12.58 -2.75 2.60
N VAL A 145 12.15 -3.46 3.64
CA VAL A 145 12.60 -4.82 3.92
C VAL A 145 12.27 -5.76 2.77
N PHE A 146 11.03 -5.69 2.26
CA PHE A 146 10.58 -6.51 1.13
C PHE A 146 11.21 -6.08 -0.20
N GLU A 147 11.46 -4.79 -0.40
CA GLU A 147 12.18 -4.29 -1.59
C GLU A 147 13.61 -4.81 -1.64
N VAL A 148 14.32 -4.72 -0.51
CA VAL A 148 15.72 -5.19 -0.40
C VAL A 148 15.77 -6.69 -0.64
N ALA A 149 14.87 -7.45 0.00
CA ALA A 149 14.77 -8.89 -0.22
C ALA A 149 14.42 -9.22 -1.68
N GLY A 150 13.45 -8.51 -2.28
CA GLY A 150 13.09 -8.66 -3.70
C GLY A 150 14.25 -8.35 -4.66
N GLY A 151 15.10 -7.39 -4.31
CA GLY A 151 16.33 -7.09 -5.07
C GLY A 151 17.40 -8.18 -4.98
N PHE A 152 17.58 -8.79 -3.80
CA PHE A 152 18.56 -9.85 -3.62
C PHE A 152 18.10 -11.22 -4.15
N ALA A 153 16.82 -11.55 -4.14
CA ALA A 153 16.36 -12.87 -4.48
C ALA A 153 16.75 -13.36 -5.88
N PRO A 154 16.66 -12.55 -6.97
CA PRO A 154 17.14 -12.96 -8.28
C PRO A 154 18.66 -13.19 -8.33
N THR A 155 19.44 -12.34 -7.66
CA THR A 155 20.91 -12.46 -7.64
C THR A 155 21.36 -13.70 -6.87
N MET A 156 20.68 -14.05 -5.78
CA MET A 156 20.90 -15.32 -5.08
C MET A 156 20.52 -16.51 -5.96
N GLY A 157 19.47 -16.39 -6.80
CA GLY A 157 19.12 -17.37 -7.82
C GLY A 157 20.26 -17.57 -8.82
N VAL A 158 20.86 -16.50 -9.34
CA VAL A 158 22.01 -16.57 -10.25
C VAL A 158 23.21 -17.21 -9.57
N LEU A 159 23.52 -16.85 -8.32
CA LEU A 159 24.60 -17.50 -7.56
C LEU A 159 24.34 -19.01 -7.43
N GLY A 160 23.12 -19.42 -7.12
CA GLY A 160 22.75 -20.83 -7.08
C GLY A 160 22.94 -21.55 -8.41
N THR A 161 22.61 -20.89 -9.53
CA THR A 161 22.84 -21.43 -10.88
C THR A 161 24.32 -21.63 -11.14
N VAL A 162 25.16 -20.63 -10.87
CA VAL A 162 26.62 -20.72 -11.08
C VAL A 162 27.21 -21.86 -10.25
N MET A 163 26.83 -21.97 -8.96
CA MET A 163 27.31 -23.07 -8.11
C MET A 163 26.85 -24.44 -8.61
N GLY A 164 25.61 -24.56 -9.09
CA GLY A 164 25.09 -25.80 -9.68
C GLY A 164 25.85 -26.21 -10.95
N LEU A 165 26.14 -25.25 -11.83
CA LEU A 165 26.91 -25.51 -13.05
C LEU A 165 28.35 -25.86 -12.76
N ILE A 166 29.01 -25.23 -11.79
CA ILE A 166 30.36 -25.63 -11.34
C ILE A 166 30.33 -27.07 -10.86
N SER A 167 29.35 -27.47 -10.05
CA SER A 167 29.20 -28.85 -9.59
C SER A 167 28.98 -29.85 -10.76
N ALA A 168 28.20 -29.44 -11.80
CA ALA A 168 28.01 -30.26 -12.99
C ALA A 168 29.32 -30.45 -13.76
N LEU A 169 30.10 -29.39 -13.97
CA LEU A 169 31.36 -29.45 -14.66
C LEU A 169 32.44 -30.32 -13.95
N GLN A 170 32.35 -30.42 -12.62
CA GLN A 170 33.23 -31.29 -11.84
C GLN A 170 32.90 -32.79 -11.99
N LYS A 171 31.77 -33.13 -12.59
CA LYS A 171 31.26 -34.50 -12.76
C LYS A 171 31.05 -34.91 -14.22
N LEU A 172 31.87 -34.33 -15.12
CA LEU A 172 31.78 -34.62 -16.56
C LEU A 172 32.04 -36.09 -16.91
N ASP A 173 32.76 -36.80 -16.03
CA ASP A 173 33.03 -38.23 -16.10
C ASP A 173 31.80 -39.12 -15.75
N GLN A 174 30.70 -38.48 -15.20
CA GLN A 174 29.47 -39.17 -14.79
C GLN A 174 28.27 -38.59 -15.52
N PRO A 175 28.04 -38.91 -16.79
CA PRO A 175 27.01 -38.31 -17.66
C PRO A 175 25.58 -38.39 -17.08
N GLU A 176 25.28 -39.44 -16.32
CA GLU A 176 23.98 -39.65 -15.66
C GLU A 176 23.66 -38.59 -14.58
N THR A 177 24.68 -37.91 -14.03
CA THR A 177 24.51 -36.87 -12.99
C THR A 177 24.39 -35.47 -13.58
N LEU A 178 24.78 -35.26 -14.85
CA LEU A 178 24.79 -33.93 -15.48
C LEU A 178 23.38 -33.35 -15.64
N GLY A 179 22.42 -34.16 -16.14
CA GLY A 179 21.03 -33.72 -16.32
C GLY A 179 20.41 -33.16 -15.02
N PRO A 180 20.40 -33.94 -13.93
CA PRO A 180 19.93 -33.46 -12.63
C PRO A 180 20.64 -32.22 -12.09
N ALA A 181 21.98 -32.15 -12.25
CA ALA A 181 22.77 -31.01 -11.78
C ALA A 181 22.44 -29.70 -12.53
N ILE A 182 22.34 -29.78 -13.86
CA ILE A 182 21.97 -28.65 -14.72
C ILE A 182 20.54 -28.21 -14.42
N SER A 183 19.59 -29.17 -14.33
CA SER A 183 18.21 -28.86 -13.96
C SER A 183 18.13 -28.16 -12.61
N GLY A 184 18.85 -28.66 -11.59
CA GLY A 184 18.89 -28.03 -10.28
C GLY A 184 19.43 -26.60 -10.31
N ALA A 185 20.42 -26.33 -11.18
CA ALA A 185 20.94 -24.98 -11.39
C ALA A 185 19.85 -24.02 -11.93
N PHE A 186 19.10 -24.41 -12.96
CA PHE A 186 18.01 -23.58 -13.51
C PHE A 186 16.86 -23.38 -12.52
N ILE A 187 16.55 -24.39 -11.72
CA ILE A 187 15.55 -24.29 -10.64
C ILE A 187 15.95 -23.20 -9.62
N ALA A 188 17.25 -23.06 -9.32
CA ALA A 188 17.71 -21.99 -8.45
C ALA A 188 17.34 -20.59 -8.99
N THR A 189 17.57 -20.34 -10.28
CA THR A 189 17.16 -19.06 -10.90
C THR A 189 15.64 -18.89 -10.88
N LEU A 190 14.90 -19.93 -11.23
CA LEU A 190 13.43 -19.89 -11.23
C LEU A 190 12.88 -19.53 -9.84
N LEU A 191 13.39 -20.16 -8.78
CA LEU A 191 12.96 -19.88 -7.41
C LEU A 191 13.35 -18.47 -6.96
N GLY A 192 14.56 -18.00 -7.29
CA GLY A 192 15.01 -16.65 -6.95
C GLY A 192 14.18 -15.57 -7.61
N VAL A 193 13.96 -15.68 -8.93
CA VAL A 193 13.16 -14.73 -9.70
C VAL A 193 11.67 -14.83 -9.33
N GLY A 194 11.16 -16.05 -9.14
CA GLY A 194 9.78 -16.28 -8.71
C GLY A 194 9.50 -15.68 -7.34
N ALA A 195 10.36 -15.93 -6.35
CA ALA A 195 10.20 -15.35 -5.01
C ALA A 195 10.19 -13.81 -5.04
N ALA A 196 11.06 -13.20 -5.84
CA ALA A 196 11.10 -11.74 -6.00
C ALA A 196 9.81 -11.18 -6.58
N ASN A 197 9.43 -11.67 -7.78
CA ASN A 197 8.40 -11.01 -8.59
C ASN A 197 6.98 -11.46 -8.25
N VAL A 198 6.81 -12.65 -7.68
CA VAL A 198 5.47 -13.16 -7.30
C VAL A 198 5.11 -12.77 -5.87
N VAL A 199 6.10 -12.69 -4.96
CA VAL A 199 5.82 -12.49 -3.53
C VAL A 199 6.41 -11.17 -3.00
N LEU A 200 7.74 -11.02 -3.02
CA LEU A 200 8.42 -9.97 -2.27
C LEU A 200 8.10 -8.56 -2.81
N LEU A 201 8.24 -8.34 -4.11
CA LEU A 201 7.98 -7.04 -4.72
C LEU A 201 6.50 -6.65 -4.71
N PRO A 202 5.54 -7.54 -5.01
CA PRO A 202 4.12 -7.24 -4.84
C PRO A 202 3.74 -6.87 -3.40
N VAL A 203 4.28 -7.57 -2.39
CA VAL A 203 4.07 -7.22 -0.99
C VAL A 203 4.62 -5.83 -0.66
N ALA A 204 5.84 -5.51 -1.13
CA ALA A 204 6.43 -4.19 -0.95
C ALA A 204 5.58 -3.07 -1.56
N GLN A 205 5.10 -3.28 -2.79
CA GLN A 205 4.24 -2.31 -3.48
C GLN A 205 2.89 -2.13 -2.78
N ARG A 206 2.30 -3.23 -2.29
CA ARG A 206 1.04 -3.16 -1.55
C ARG A 206 1.21 -2.39 -0.23
N LEU A 207 2.31 -2.59 0.49
CA LEU A 207 2.62 -1.82 1.71
C LEU A 207 2.73 -0.31 1.42
N LYS A 208 3.34 0.07 0.29
CA LYS A 208 3.40 1.48 -0.14
C LYS A 208 2.02 2.04 -0.43
N GLN A 209 1.20 1.33 -1.21
CA GLN A 209 -0.17 1.75 -1.52
C GLN A 209 -1.01 1.95 -0.25
N LEU A 210 -0.91 1.01 0.71
CA LEU A 210 -1.60 1.14 2.00
C LEU A 210 -1.10 2.35 2.80
N SER A 211 0.21 2.59 2.78
CA SER A 211 0.81 3.76 3.44
C SER A 211 0.33 5.07 2.80
N ASP A 212 0.28 5.15 1.47
CA ASP A 212 -0.16 6.36 0.78
C ASP A 212 -1.65 6.63 1.02
N ALA A 213 -2.50 5.59 1.04
CA ALA A 213 -3.91 5.72 1.38
C ALA A 213 -4.11 6.18 2.84
N GLU A 214 -3.32 5.66 3.78
CA GLU A 214 -3.37 6.09 5.18
C GLU A 214 -2.90 7.54 5.34
N VAL A 215 -1.85 7.96 4.62
CA VAL A 215 -1.39 9.36 4.60
C VAL A 215 -2.47 10.28 4.05
N GLN A 216 -3.13 9.90 2.96
CA GLN A 216 -4.23 10.68 2.38
C GLN A 216 -5.38 10.87 3.38
N SER A 217 -5.76 9.79 4.08
CA SER A 217 -6.75 9.83 5.16
C SER A 217 -6.35 10.80 6.29
N ARG A 218 -5.07 10.76 6.73
CA ARG A 218 -4.57 11.67 7.78
C ARG A 218 -4.55 13.14 7.34
N VAL A 219 -4.20 13.41 6.08
CA VAL A 219 -4.22 14.78 5.52
C VAL A 219 -5.65 15.30 5.44
N LEU A 220 -6.61 14.47 5.01
CA LEU A 220 -8.04 14.82 5.03
C LEU A 220 -8.49 15.22 6.43
N VAL A 221 -8.19 14.38 7.43
CA VAL A 221 -8.55 14.66 8.83
C VAL A 221 -7.90 15.95 9.33
N LEU A 222 -6.60 16.17 9.05
CA LEU A 222 -5.89 17.40 9.42
C LEU A 222 -6.60 18.65 8.85
N GLU A 223 -6.92 18.66 7.56
CA GLU A 223 -7.60 19.78 6.92
C GLU A 223 -9.01 20.01 7.48
N GLY A 224 -9.72 18.93 7.83
CA GLY A 224 -11.02 19.01 8.50
C GLY A 224 -10.92 19.61 9.91
N ILE A 225 -9.95 19.17 10.71
CA ILE A 225 -9.73 19.70 12.07
C ILE A 225 -9.41 21.20 12.04
N LEU A 226 -8.55 21.64 11.13
CA LEU A 226 -8.22 23.06 10.97
C LEU A 226 -9.42 23.89 10.50
N ALA A 227 -10.25 23.35 9.63
CA ALA A 227 -11.48 24.00 9.19
C ALA A 227 -12.52 24.11 10.33
N ILE A 228 -12.65 23.07 11.18
CA ILE A 228 -13.46 23.11 12.40
C ILE A 228 -12.95 24.19 13.34
N GLN A 229 -11.66 24.26 13.58
CA GLN A 229 -11.04 25.26 14.44
C GLN A 229 -11.26 26.69 13.94
N SER A 230 -11.23 26.88 12.60
CA SER A 230 -11.49 28.18 11.96
C SER A 230 -12.97 28.60 12.04
N GLY A 231 -13.88 27.70 12.42
CA GLY A 231 -15.31 27.95 12.44
C GLY A 231 -15.97 28.01 11.07
N ASP A 232 -15.38 27.35 10.07
CA ASP A 232 -15.89 27.30 8.70
C ASP A 232 -17.30 26.67 8.67
N ASN A 233 -18.07 27.00 7.61
CA ASN A 233 -19.40 26.43 7.43
C ASN A 233 -19.29 24.93 7.13
N PRO A 234 -20.06 24.04 7.80
CA PRO A 234 -20.02 22.60 7.58
C PRO A 234 -20.17 22.21 6.09
N ARG A 235 -20.99 22.91 5.30
CA ARG A 235 -21.09 22.67 3.85
C ARG A 235 -19.81 22.99 3.08
N VAL A 236 -19.10 24.06 3.48
CA VAL A 236 -17.82 24.43 2.88
C VAL A 236 -16.75 23.41 3.25
N ILE A 237 -16.80 22.91 4.49
CA ILE A 237 -15.90 21.84 4.96
C ILE A 237 -16.15 20.57 4.14
N GLU A 238 -17.40 20.17 3.95
CA GLU A 238 -17.77 19.02 3.13
C GLU A 238 -17.24 19.17 1.70
N GLU A 239 -17.54 20.30 1.03
CA GLU A 239 -17.08 20.57 -0.33
C GLU A 239 -15.54 20.54 -0.45
N LYS A 240 -14.83 21.08 0.55
CA LYS A 240 -13.37 21.01 0.62
C LYS A 240 -12.87 19.57 0.77
N LEU A 241 -13.44 18.82 1.73
CA LEU A 241 -12.96 17.49 2.08
C LEU A 241 -13.36 16.41 1.06
N ILE A 242 -14.48 16.57 0.36
CA ILE A 242 -14.91 15.63 -0.68
C ILE A 242 -13.92 15.56 -1.83
N SER A 243 -13.12 16.61 -2.06
CA SER A 243 -12.06 16.60 -3.08
C SER A 243 -10.97 15.55 -2.81
N PHE A 244 -10.82 15.10 -1.57
CA PHE A 244 -9.90 14.01 -1.19
C PHE A 244 -10.50 12.62 -1.43
N VAL A 245 -11.83 12.53 -1.61
CA VAL A 245 -12.54 11.27 -1.83
C VAL A 245 -12.54 10.95 -3.32
N PRO A 246 -12.12 9.73 -3.71
CA PRO A 246 -12.21 9.28 -5.10
C PRO A 246 -13.65 9.35 -5.62
N PRO A 247 -13.88 9.67 -6.91
CA PRO A 247 -15.22 9.84 -7.46
C PRO A 247 -16.16 8.65 -7.22
N ASP A 248 -15.64 7.43 -7.33
CA ASP A 248 -16.37 6.17 -7.09
C ASP A 248 -16.86 5.98 -5.64
N GLN A 249 -16.42 6.81 -4.71
CA GLN A 249 -16.77 6.75 -3.29
C GLN A 249 -17.54 7.98 -2.80
N ARG A 250 -17.86 8.95 -3.68
CA ARG A 250 -18.56 10.20 -3.30
C ARG A 250 -20.06 10.02 -3.06
N GLY A 251 -20.68 9.04 -3.68
CA GLY A 251 -22.15 8.79 -3.66
C GLY A 251 -22.85 9.37 -4.90
N ASP A 252 -24.00 8.79 -5.23
CA ASP A 252 -24.73 9.03 -6.50
C ASP A 252 -25.24 10.47 -6.70
N ASP A 253 -25.35 11.27 -5.64
CA ASP A 253 -25.91 12.63 -5.71
C ASP A 253 -24.97 13.68 -6.33
N GLU A 254 -23.66 13.39 -6.45
CA GLU A 254 -22.64 14.30 -7.03
C GLU A 254 -22.23 13.95 -8.46
N ASP A 255 -22.42 12.70 -8.88
CA ASP A 255 -22.13 12.30 -10.27
C ASP A 255 -23.07 12.97 -11.27
N GLU A 256 -24.32 13.26 -10.90
CA GLU A 256 -25.25 14.04 -11.73
C GLU A 256 -24.82 15.51 -11.90
N ALA A 257 -24.17 16.10 -10.89
CA ALA A 257 -23.70 17.49 -10.95
C ALA A 257 -22.37 17.63 -11.74
N ALA A 258 -21.52 16.59 -11.75
CA ALA A 258 -20.28 16.57 -12.51
C ALA A 258 -20.49 16.29 -14.00
N ASP A 259 -21.53 15.52 -14.36
CA ASP A 259 -21.92 15.24 -15.76
C ASP A 259 -22.72 16.39 -16.38
N ALA A 260 -23.25 17.30 -15.55
CA ALA A 260 -23.80 18.59 -15.98
C ALA A 260 -22.69 19.62 -16.24
N GLY A 261 -21.70 19.27 -17.05
CA GLY A 261 -20.70 20.21 -17.58
C GLY A 261 -21.40 21.41 -18.22
N PRO A 262 -20.76 22.60 -18.30
CA PRO A 262 -21.40 23.81 -18.83
C PRO A 262 -21.90 23.52 -20.24
N GLN A 263 -23.22 23.38 -20.38
CA GLN A 263 -23.86 23.36 -21.67
C GLN A 263 -23.50 24.68 -22.34
N LEU A 264 -22.54 24.65 -23.26
CA LEU A 264 -22.30 25.71 -24.22
C LEU A 264 -23.65 25.91 -24.95
N ARG A 265 -24.40 26.93 -24.55
CA ARG A 265 -25.51 27.40 -25.35
C ARG A 265 -24.90 27.75 -26.69
N ALA A 266 -25.19 26.98 -27.71
CA ALA A 266 -25.03 27.34 -29.08
C ALA A 266 -25.82 28.66 -29.25
N VAL A 267 -25.11 29.75 -29.45
CA VAL A 267 -25.68 30.98 -29.93
C VAL A 267 -26.02 30.66 -31.37
N GLU A 268 -27.30 30.41 -31.64
CA GLU A 268 -27.83 30.47 -32.99
C GLU A 268 -27.69 31.92 -33.45
N ASP A 269 -26.71 32.16 -34.33
CA ASP A 269 -26.62 33.36 -35.10
C ASP A 269 -27.83 33.44 -36.03
N ASP A 270 -28.85 34.19 -35.63
CA ASP A 270 -29.92 34.59 -36.49
C ASP A 270 -29.33 35.53 -37.58
N GLU A 271 -29.21 35.00 -38.79
CA GLU A 271 -29.12 35.76 -40.00
C GLU A 271 -30.39 36.62 -40.18
N ALA A 272 -30.27 37.88 -39.91
CA ALA A 272 -31.25 38.85 -40.36
C ALA A 272 -30.61 40.21 -40.57
N ILE A 273 -29.81 40.34 -41.62
CA ILE A 273 -29.63 41.65 -42.29
C ILE A 273 -29.62 41.40 -43.79
N ALA A 274 -30.80 41.49 -44.41
CA ALA A 274 -30.95 41.72 -45.83
C ALA A 274 -32.12 42.68 -46.01
N ALA A 275 -31.86 43.97 -46.17
CA ALA A 275 -32.61 44.94 -46.97
C ALA A 275 -31.78 46.23 -47.08
#